data_a45e3445cd12386f4cecf41618622c68
#
_entry.id   a45e3445cd12386f4cecf41618622c68
#
_cell.length_a   1.000
_cell.length_b   1.000
_cell.length_c   1.000
_cell.angle_alpha   90.00
_cell.angle_beta   90.00
_cell.angle_gamma   90.00
#
_symmetry.space_group_name_H-M   'P 1'
#
loop_
_entity.id
_entity.type
_entity.pdbx_description
1 polymer ?
#
loop_
_entity_poly.entity_id
_entity_poly.type
_entity_poly.pdbx_seq_one_letter_code
_entity_poly.pdbx_strand_id
1 'polypeptide(L)'
;MDVGDKFKGFMQSFAAAVELRARADKTGSFVESVVLTAALIDAMLRIGLVLKHQLDTGTEGLLPELLHQGYSDRAIVERKVYTRALEASVIGQELYDELNELYDDRNRVVHRYVISSITTSDVLAIALRYEAAEQRVTAAVGHLEEQQVRIGVGMTRSGGPIDVAEVLEFAASKHGDPGLAQALREE
;
A
#
# COMPACT_ATOMS: atom_id res chain seq x y z
N MET A 1 20.23 -1.33 10.06
CA MET A 1 18.84 -1.58 10.48
C MET A 1 18.53 -3.03 10.16
N ASP A 2 18.12 -3.78 11.15
CA ASP A 2 17.72 -5.18 11.02
C ASP A 2 16.50 -5.34 10.08
N VAL A 3 16.30 -6.54 9.53
CA VAL A 3 15.18 -6.83 8.61
C VAL A 3 13.84 -6.71 9.33
N GLY A 4 13.76 -7.12 10.60
CA GLY A 4 12.59 -6.95 11.44
C GLY A 4 12.24 -5.48 11.67
N ASP A 5 13.25 -4.63 11.92
CA ASP A 5 13.06 -3.19 12.06
C ASP A 5 12.53 -2.55 10.76
N LYS A 6 13.05 -2.99 9.60
CA LYS A 6 12.57 -2.53 8.29
C LYS A 6 11.10 -2.90 8.08
N PHE A 7 10.71 -4.12 8.40
CA PHE A 7 9.33 -4.57 8.30
C PHE A 7 8.42 -3.79 9.24
N LYS A 8 8.84 -3.61 10.52
CA LYS A 8 8.09 -2.79 11.48
C LYS A 8 7.88 -1.37 10.98
N GLY A 9 8.94 -0.69 10.50
CA GLY A 9 8.84 0.66 9.96
C GLY A 9 7.97 0.75 8.69
N PHE A 10 7.97 -0.29 7.87
CA PHE A 10 7.09 -0.40 6.72
C PHE A 10 5.62 -0.49 7.14
N MET A 11 5.27 -1.40 8.06
CA MET A 11 3.90 -1.58 8.56
C MET A 11 3.38 -0.34 9.28
N GLN A 12 4.23 0.34 10.06
CA GLN A 12 3.91 1.61 10.70
C GLN A 12 3.57 2.70 9.67
N SER A 13 4.36 2.79 8.59
CA SER A 13 4.11 3.75 7.52
C SER A 13 2.84 3.40 6.73
N PHE A 14 2.57 2.12 6.52
CA PHE A 14 1.35 1.64 5.88
C PHE A 14 0.11 2.03 6.70
N ALA A 15 0.09 1.74 8.01
CA ALA A 15 -1.02 2.09 8.88
C ALA A 15 -1.27 3.61 8.92
N ALA A 16 -0.21 4.42 9.01
CA ALA A 16 -0.33 5.89 8.95
C ALA A 16 -0.90 6.38 7.60
N ALA A 17 -0.49 5.78 6.48
CA ALA A 17 -1.02 6.14 5.17
C ALA A 17 -2.52 5.80 5.03
N VAL A 18 -2.98 4.70 5.65
CA VAL A 18 -4.42 4.36 5.70
C VAL A 18 -5.21 5.43 6.45
N GLU A 19 -4.73 5.90 7.61
CA GLU A 19 -5.39 6.99 8.36
C GLU A 19 -5.45 8.29 7.54
N LEU A 20 -4.34 8.68 6.91
CA LEU A 20 -4.30 9.89 6.07
C LEU A 20 -5.24 9.78 4.87
N ARG A 21 -5.30 8.62 4.22
CA ARG A 21 -6.22 8.40 3.10
C ARG A 21 -7.68 8.51 3.54
N ALA A 22 -8.05 7.88 4.66
CA ALA A 22 -9.41 7.96 5.19
C ALA A 22 -9.82 9.43 5.49
N ARG A 23 -8.88 10.25 5.96
CA ARG A 23 -9.10 11.69 6.15
C ARG A 23 -9.26 12.42 4.82
N ALA A 24 -8.39 12.17 3.84
CA ALA A 24 -8.47 12.78 2.51
C ALA A 24 -9.83 12.50 1.85
N ASP A 25 -10.32 11.26 1.94
CA ASP A 25 -11.64 10.86 1.42
C ASP A 25 -12.77 11.63 2.13
N LYS A 26 -12.72 11.70 3.45
CA LYS A 26 -13.73 12.39 4.28
C LYS A 26 -13.81 13.88 4.00
N THR A 27 -12.68 14.52 3.70
CA THR A 27 -12.60 15.96 3.40
C THR A 27 -12.76 16.30 1.92
N GLY A 28 -12.88 15.30 1.03
CA GLY A 28 -12.94 15.51 -0.42
C GLY A 28 -11.61 15.98 -1.03
N SER A 29 -10.49 15.67 -0.38
CA SER A 29 -9.14 16.01 -0.85
C SER A 29 -8.68 15.01 -1.93
N PHE A 30 -9.31 15.04 -3.12
CA PHE A 30 -9.15 14.00 -4.15
C PHE A 30 -7.73 13.84 -4.65
N VAL A 31 -6.93 14.90 -4.74
CA VAL A 31 -5.51 14.83 -5.14
C VAL A 31 -4.72 14.02 -4.11
N GLU A 32 -4.94 14.29 -2.83
CA GLU A 32 -4.31 13.56 -1.72
C GLU A 32 -4.77 12.11 -1.69
N SER A 33 -6.07 11.85 -1.89
CA SER A 33 -6.62 10.50 -2.00
C SER A 33 -5.95 9.69 -3.11
N VAL A 34 -5.80 10.25 -4.31
CA VAL A 34 -5.10 9.61 -5.43
C VAL A 34 -3.65 9.24 -5.07
N VAL A 35 -2.91 10.15 -4.46
CA VAL A 35 -1.50 9.92 -4.09
C VAL A 35 -1.37 8.85 -3.01
N LEU A 36 -2.21 8.92 -1.97
CA LEU A 36 -2.16 7.97 -0.86
C LEU A 36 -2.64 6.58 -1.28
N THR A 37 -3.70 6.49 -2.10
CA THR A 37 -4.16 5.19 -2.60
C THR A 37 -3.12 4.53 -3.50
N ALA A 38 -2.43 5.29 -4.36
CA ALA A 38 -1.32 4.77 -5.15
C ALA A 38 -0.19 4.21 -4.26
N ALA A 39 0.17 4.93 -3.19
CA ALA A 39 1.19 4.47 -2.24
C ALA A 39 0.75 3.22 -1.47
N LEU A 40 -0.54 3.11 -1.10
CA LEU A 40 -1.10 1.93 -0.44
C LEU A 40 -1.11 0.71 -1.36
N ILE A 41 -1.46 0.88 -2.65
CA ILE A 41 -1.38 -0.19 -3.66
C ILE A 41 0.06 -0.69 -3.81
N ASP A 42 1.04 0.21 -3.96
CA ASP A 42 2.46 -0.17 -4.03
C ASP A 42 2.89 -0.96 -2.79
N ALA A 43 2.50 -0.51 -1.60
CA ALA A 43 2.80 -1.18 -0.34
C ALA A 43 2.13 -2.58 -0.26
N MET A 44 0.86 -2.69 -0.62
CA MET A 44 0.15 -3.99 -0.63
C MET A 44 0.76 -4.98 -1.62
N LEU A 45 1.17 -4.53 -2.80
CA LEU A 45 1.86 -5.39 -3.77
C LEU A 45 3.22 -5.87 -3.24
N ARG A 46 3.96 -5.05 -2.49
CA ARG A 46 5.20 -5.46 -1.81
C ARG A 46 4.92 -6.53 -0.76
N ILE A 47 3.86 -6.38 0.03
CA ILE A 47 3.39 -7.42 0.97
C ILE A 47 3.04 -8.69 0.18
N GLY A 48 2.24 -8.60 -0.87
CA GLY A 48 1.86 -9.73 -1.71
C GLY A 48 3.08 -10.50 -2.27
N LEU A 49 4.13 -9.78 -2.70
CA LEU A 49 5.39 -10.39 -3.15
C LEU A 49 6.11 -11.13 -2.01
N VAL A 50 6.10 -10.60 -0.79
CA VAL A 50 6.67 -11.30 0.38
C VAL A 50 5.86 -12.54 0.70
N LEU A 51 4.53 -12.45 0.75
CA LEU A 51 3.65 -13.59 1.00
C LEU A 51 3.84 -14.69 -0.04
N LYS A 52 3.91 -14.31 -1.32
CA LYS A 52 4.14 -15.25 -2.42
C LYS A 52 5.50 -15.93 -2.32
N HIS A 53 6.56 -15.17 -2.01
CA HIS A 53 7.89 -15.74 -1.76
C HIS A 53 7.87 -16.76 -0.62
N GLN A 54 7.19 -16.45 0.49
CA GLN A 54 7.07 -17.36 1.63
C GLN A 54 6.29 -18.64 1.28
N LEU A 55 5.23 -18.54 0.48
CA LEU A 55 4.48 -19.69 -0.04
C LEU A 55 5.35 -20.57 -0.93
N ASP A 56 6.12 -19.96 -1.84
CA ASP A 56 6.95 -20.68 -2.81
C ASP A 56 8.17 -21.37 -2.16
N THR A 57 8.72 -20.79 -1.08
CA THR A 57 9.91 -21.31 -0.40
C THR A 57 9.60 -22.16 0.84
N GLY A 58 8.36 -22.10 1.33
CA GLY A 58 7.98 -22.77 2.58
C GLY A 58 8.62 -22.14 3.84
N THR A 59 9.02 -20.86 3.79
CA THR A 59 9.74 -20.17 4.87
C THR A 59 8.99 -18.92 5.36
N GLU A 60 9.51 -18.28 6.40
CA GLU A 60 9.07 -16.96 6.89
C GLU A 60 9.99 -15.82 6.40
N GLY A 61 10.82 -16.10 5.39
CA GLY A 61 11.78 -15.14 4.87
C GLY A 61 11.12 -13.85 4.37
N LEU A 62 11.68 -12.71 4.78
CA LEU A 62 11.28 -11.41 4.28
C LEU A 62 12.19 -11.00 3.11
N LEU A 63 11.70 -10.13 2.24
CA LEU A 63 12.44 -9.54 1.12
C LEU A 63 12.83 -8.10 1.48
N PRO A 64 14.02 -7.87 2.09
CA PRO A 64 14.38 -6.57 2.65
C PRO A 64 14.37 -5.43 1.64
N GLU A 65 14.64 -5.74 0.38
CA GLU A 65 14.65 -4.76 -0.71
C GLU A 65 13.25 -4.24 -1.07
N LEU A 66 12.18 -4.94 -0.66
CA LEU A 66 10.79 -4.53 -0.86
C LEU A 66 10.24 -3.71 0.31
N LEU A 67 10.92 -3.75 1.46
CA LEU A 67 10.46 -3.13 2.70
C LEU A 67 10.96 -1.69 2.84
N HIS A 68 10.92 -1.18 4.06
CA HIS A 68 11.36 0.18 4.37
C HIS A 68 12.78 0.46 3.87
N GLN A 69 12.93 1.59 3.16
CA GLN A 69 14.18 2.04 2.56
C GLN A 69 14.69 3.27 3.31
N GLY A 70 15.97 3.27 3.65
CA GLY A 70 16.65 4.44 4.20
C GLY A 70 16.87 5.50 3.11
N TYR A 71 17.22 6.72 3.53
CA TYR A 71 17.41 7.86 2.62
C TYR A 71 18.43 7.60 1.50
N SER A 72 19.46 6.79 1.76
CA SER A 72 20.51 6.42 0.81
C SER A 72 20.24 5.15 0.01
N ASP A 73 19.18 4.40 0.35
CA ASP A 73 18.86 3.15 -0.32
C ASP A 73 18.31 3.41 -1.73
N ARG A 74 18.69 2.56 -2.68
CA ARG A 74 18.13 2.65 -4.03
C ARG A 74 16.68 2.16 -4.04
N ALA A 75 15.74 3.06 -4.21
CA ALA A 75 14.33 2.75 -4.26
C ALA A 75 13.99 1.85 -5.45
N ILE A 76 13.16 0.83 -5.20
CA ILE A 76 12.48 0.10 -6.27
C ILE A 76 11.27 0.94 -6.68
N VAL A 77 11.29 1.42 -7.92
CA VAL A 77 10.21 2.26 -8.46
C VAL A 77 8.92 1.45 -8.61
N GLU A 78 7.79 2.11 -8.42
CA GLU A 78 6.44 1.56 -8.39
C GLU A 78 6.14 0.64 -9.59
N ARG A 79 6.39 1.07 -10.83
CA ARG A 79 6.19 0.24 -12.02
C ARG A 79 6.97 -1.08 -11.99
N LYS A 80 8.14 -1.09 -11.35
CA LYS A 80 8.93 -2.32 -11.19
C LYS A 80 8.29 -3.27 -10.17
N VAL A 81 7.61 -2.73 -9.16
CA VAL A 81 6.80 -3.53 -8.23
C VAL A 81 5.62 -4.16 -8.97
N TYR A 82 4.92 -3.40 -9.83
CA TYR A 82 3.82 -3.93 -10.66
C TYR A 82 4.29 -5.09 -11.56
N THR A 83 5.42 -4.90 -12.26
CA THR A 83 6.00 -5.95 -13.11
C THR A 83 6.33 -7.20 -12.31
N ARG A 84 6.99 -7.06 -11.15
CA ARG A 84 7.31 -8.20 -10.27
C ARG A 84 6.05 -8.90 -9.77
N ALA A 85 5.00 -8.14 -9.43
CA ALA A 85 3.73 -8.70 -8.95
C ALA A 85 3.02 -9.52 -10.05
N LEU A 86 3.08 -9.07 -11.29
CA LEU A 86 2.59 -9.83 -12.44
C LEU A 86 3.43 -11.11 -12.66
N GLU A 87 4.76 -10.99 -12.72
CA GLU A 87 5.68 -12.12 -12.93
C GLU A 87 5.53 -13.20 -11.85
N ALA A 88 5.31 -12.78 -10.59
CA ALA A 88 5.05 -13.68 -9.47
C ALA A 88 3.60 -14.18 -9.40
N SER A 89 2.73 -13.78 -10.33
CA SER A 89 1.30 -14.11 -10.32
C SER A 89 0.56 -13.67 -9.04
N VAL A 90 1.00 -12.58 -8.41
CA VAL A 90 0.27 -11.89 -7.34
C VAL A 90 -0.95 -11.17 -7.90
N ILE A 91 -0.80 -10.59 -9.10
CA ILE A 91 -1.88 -9.95 -9.86
C ILE A 91 -1.93 -10.50 -11.28
N GLY A 92 -3.09 -10.40 -11.93
CA GLY A 92 -3.26 -10.76 -13.33
C GLY A 92 -2.95 -9.60 -14.29
N GLN A 93 -2.86 -9.91 -15.59
CA GLN A 93 -2.52 -8.96 -16.66
C GLN A 93 -3.45 -7.74 -16.70
N GLU A 94 -4.77 -7.95 -16.59
CA GLU A 94 -5.74 -6.86 -16.62
C GLU A 94 -5.50 -5.81 -15.52
N LEU A 95 -5.27 -6.26 -14.27
CA LEU A 95 -4.98 -5.34 -13.18
C LEU A 95 -3.61 -4.66 -13.34
N TYR A 96 -2.62 -5.38 -13.87
CA TYR A 96 -1.31 -4.81 -14.20
C TYR A 96 -1.42 -3.67 -15.21
N ASP A 97 -2.19 -3.87 -16.29
CA ASP A 97 -2.39 -2.86 -17.33
C ASP A 97 -3.11 -1.64 -16.76
N GLU A 98 -4.17 -1.85 -15.97
CA GLU A 98 -4.90 -0.78 -15.28
C GLU A 98 -4.01 0.03 -14.33
N LEU A 99 -3.17 -0.63 -13.52
CA LEU A 99 -2.24 0.04 -12.61
C LEU A 99 -1.21 0.90 -13.35
N ASN A 100 -0.77 0.48 -14.54
CA ASN A 100 0.12 1.30 -15.37
C ASN A 100 -0.59 2.54 -15.93
N GLU A 101 -1.86 2.44 -16.36
CA GLU A 101 -2.65 3.60 -16.76
C GLU A 101 -2.87 4.57 -15.59
N LEU A 102 -3.25 4.04 -14.43
CA LEU A 102 -3.44 4.82 -13.22
C LEU A 102 -2.16 5.53 -12.77
N TYR A 103 -1.00 4.89 -12.91
CA TYR A 103 0.29 5.53 -12.66
C TYR A 103 0.49 6.78 -13.52
N ASP A 104 0.16 6.72 -14.81
CA ASP A 104 0.27 7.86 -15.72
C ASP A 104 -0.77 8.94 -15.38
N ASP A 105 -1.99 8.53 -15.03
CA ASP A 105 -3.05 9.45 -14.55
C ASP A 105 -2.64 10.19 -13.27
N ARG A 106 -2.10 9.47 -12.26
CA ARG A 106 -1.57 10.09 -11.04
C ARG A 106 -0.46 11.10 -11.34
N ASN A 107 0.46 10.76 -12.24
CA ASN A 107 1.53 11.69 -12.61
C ASN A 107 0.99 12.96 -13.27
N ARG A 108 -0.10 12.86 -14.06
CA ARG A 108 -0.80 14.04 -14.59
C ARG A 108 -1.43 14.88 -13.47
N VAL A 109 -2.11 14.23 -12.50
CA VAL A 109 -2.70 14.92 -11.34
C VAL A 109 -1.63 15.64 -10.54
N VAL A 110 -0.53 14.99 -10.19
CA VAL A 110 0.50 15.55 -9.29
C VAL A 110 1.33 16.65 -9.97
N HIS A 111 1.73 16.44 -11.24
CA HIS A 111 2.72 17.29 -11.88
C HIS A 111 2.14 18.26 -12.90
N ARG A 112 0.89 18.07 -13.36
CA ARG A 112 0.31 18.85 -14.45
C ARG A 112 -1.06 19.44 -14.16
N TYR A 113 -1.57 19.33 -12.95
CA TYR A 113 -2.91 19.82 -12.59
C TYR A 113 -3.08 21.30 -12.95
N VAL A 114 -2.09 22.16 -12.64
CA VAL A 114 -2.15 23.62 -12.88
C VAL A 114 -1.92 23.99 -14.35
N ILE A 115 -1.20 23.16 -15.12
CA ILE A 115 -0.76 23.48 -16.49
C ILE A 115 -1.43 22.64 -17.57
N SER A 116 -2.48 21.89 -17.24
CA SER A 116 -3.26 21.06 -18.16
C SER A 116 -4.75 21.35 -18.04
N SER A 117 -5.54 20.74 -18.92
CA SER A 117 -7.00 20.84 -18.90
C SER A 117 -7.68 19.91 -17.91
N ILE A 118 -6.92 19.23 -17.05
CA ILE A 118 -7.50 18.31 -16.06
C ILE A 118 -8.37 19.08 -15.06
N THR A 119 -9.58 18.60 -14.85
CA THR A 119 -10.54 19.20 -13.92
C THR A 119 -10.58 18.44 -12.60
N THR A 120 -11.17 19.03 -11.56
CA THR A 120 -11.42 18.35 -10.29
C THR A 120 -12.32 17.12 -10.48
N SER A 121 -13.26 17.17 -11.42
CA SER A 121 -14.11 16.03 -11.77
C SER A 121 -13.29 14.88 -12.38
N ASP A 122 -12.29 15.17 -13.21
CA ASP A 122 -11.38 14.16 -13.74
C ASP A 122 -10.54 13.53 -12.61
N VAL A 123 -10.08 14.34 -11.66
CA VAL A 123 -9.33 13.84 -10.48
C VAL A 123 -10.20 12.92 -9.64
N LEU A 124 -11.48 13.28 -9.42
CA LEU A 124 -12.43 12.40 -8.72
C LEU A 124 -12.62 11.06 -9.46
N ALA A 125 -12.79 11.10 -10.78
CA ALA A 125 -12.92 9.88 -11.58
C ALA A 125 -11.66 9.00 -11.48
N ILE A 126 -10.47 9.59 -11.45
CA ILE A 126 -9.20 8.88 -11.23
C ILE A 126 -9.16 8.29 -9.82
N ALA A 127 -9.58 9.03 -8.78
CA ALA A 127 -9.63 8.55 -7.40
C ALA A 127 -10.53 7.32 -7.26
N LEU A 128 -11.71 7.32 -7.86
CA LEU A 128 -12.62 6.17 -7.86
C LEU A 128 -12.04 4.94 -8.59
N ARG A 129 -11.31 5.14 -9.69
CA ARG A 129 -10.59 4.04 -10.36
C ARG A 129 -9.48 3.47 -9.47
N TYR A 130 -8.75 4.31 -8.77
CA TYR A 130 -7.74 3.88 -7.79
C TYR A 130 -8.36 3.07 -6.65
N GLU A 131 -9.51 3.49 -6.12
CA GLU A 131 -10.24 2.75 -5.09
C GLU A 131 -10.65 1.35 -5.59
N ALA A 132 -11.19 1.25 -6.80
CA ALA A 132 -11.55 -0.04 -7.39
C ALA A 132 -10.32 -0.95 -7.59
N ALA A 133 -9.20 -0.40 -8.04
CA ALA A 133 -7.94 -1.14 -8.18
C ALA A 133 -7.38 -1.58 -6.82
N GLU A 134 -7.45 -0.74 -5.79
CA GLU A 134 -7.05 -1.06 -4.41
C GLU A 134 -7.84 -2.25 -3.85
N GLN A 135 -9.16 -2.28 -4.06
CA GLN A 135 -10.01 -3.40 -3.63
C GLN A 135 -9.58 -4.72 -4.30
N ARG A 136 -9.23 -4.69 -5.59
CA ARG A 136 -8.74 -5.87 -6.32
C ARG A 136 -7.37 -6.34 -5.83
N VAL A 137 -6.45 -5.41 -5.53
CA VAL A 137 -5.14 -5.72 -4.94
C VAL A 137 -5.32 -6.30 -3.54
N THR A 138 -6.18 -5.71 -2.71
CA THR A 138 -6.50 -6.21 -1.36
C THR A 138 -7.04 -7.64 -1.42
N ALA A 139 -7.95 -7.93 -2.34
CA ALA A 139 -8.47 -9.29 -2.53
C ALA A 139 -7.38 -10.29 -2.95
N ALA A 140 -6.46 -9.88 -3.84
CA ALA A 140 -5.35 -10.72 -4.28
C ALA A 140 -4.37 -11.02 -3.14
N VAL A 141 -4.03 -10.03 -2.32
CA VAL A 141 -3.17 -10.20 -1.13
C VAL A 141 -3.85 -11.06 -0.09
N GLY A 142 -5.13 -10.80 0.22
CA GLY A 142 -5.93 -11.60 1.15
C GLY A 142 -6.00 -13.08 0.76
N HIS A 143 -6.07 -13.38 -0.54
CA HIS A 143 -6.02 -14.77 -1.02
C HIS A 143 -4.67 -15.45 -0.72
N LEU A 144 -3.55 -14.74 -0.80
CA LEU A 144 -2.24 -15.27 -0.42
C LEU A 144 -2.15 -15.51 1.11
N GLU A 145 -2.70 -14.60 1.91
CA GLU A 145 -2.80 -14.78 3.38
C GLU A 145 -3.62 -16.03 3.73
N GLU A 146 -4.78 -16.20 3.11
CA GLU A 146 -5.60 -17.41 3.30
C GLU A 146 -4.86 -18.69 2.91
N GLN A 147 -4.05 -18.65 1.86
CA GLN A 147 -3.21 -19.78 1.48
C GLN A 147 -2.16 -20.09 2.55
N GLN A 148 -1.47 -19.07 3.09
CA GLN A 148 -0.50 -19.25 4.18
C GLN A 148 -1.14 -19.87 5.43
N VAL A 149 -2.32 -19.39 5.84
CA VAL A 149 -3.07 -19.96 6.98
C VAL A 149 -3.43 -21.41 6.71
N ARG A 150 -3.95 -21.72 5.52
CA ARG A 150 -4.39 -23.07 5.15
C ARG A 150 -3.28 -24.11 5.17
N ILE A 151 -2.06 -23.74 4.74
CA ILE A 151 -0.92 -24.65 4.68
C ILE A 151 0.03 -24.55 5.88
N GLY A 152 -0.21 -23.60 6.79
CA GLY A 152 0.58 -23.39 8.00
C GLY A 152 1.99 -22.85 7.74
N VAL A 153 2.18 -22.03 6.69
CA VAL A 153 3.47 -21.47 6.26
C VAL A 153 3.40 -19.96 6.16
N GLY A 154 4.53 -19.30 6.38
CA GLY A 154 4.67 -17.86 6.24
C GLY A 154 4.24 -17.06 7.47
N MET A 155 4.26 -15.73 7.35
CA MET A 155 4.06 -14.81 8.48
C MET A 155 2.61 -14.72 8.96
N THR A 156 1.62 -15.07 8.13
CA THR A 156 0.19 -15.03 8.50
C THR A 156 -0.36 -16.39 8.94
N ARG A 157 0.47 -17.42 9.01
CA ARG A 157 0.11 -18.82 9.30
C ARG A 157 -0.77 -19.05 10.54
N SER A 158 -0.61 -18.19 11.56
CA SER A 158 -1.34 -18.38 12.83
C SER A 158 -2.71 -17.74 12.84
N GLY A 159 -2.97 -16.81 11.97
CA GLY A 159 -4.21 -16.02 11.94
C GLY A 159 -4.64 -15.57 13.34
N GLY A 160 -4.88 -14.33 13.55
CA GLY A 160 -5.33 -13.83 14.87
C GLY A 160 -6.16 -12.57 14.71
N PRO A 161 -7.00 -12.24 15.71
CA PRO A 161 -7.68 -10.96 15.68
C PRO A 161 -6.65 -9.82 15.71
N ILE A 162 -6.84 -8.84 14.85
CA ILE A 162 -6.05 -7.61 14.86
C ILE A 162 -6.57 -6.73 16.00
N ASP A 163 -5.69 -6.32 16.92
CA ASP A 163 -6.01 -5.27 17.88
C ASP A 163 -5.97 -3.91 17.18
N VAL A 164 -7.16 -3.39 16.87
CA VAL A 164 -7.31 -2.10 16.17
C VAL A 164 -6.70 -0.95 16.98
N ALA A 165 -6.79 -0.98 18.32
CA ALA A 165 -6.20 0.06 19.16
C ALA A 165 -4.66 0.06 19.06
N GLU A 166 -4.03 -1.12 19.06
CA GLU A 166 -2.59 -1.25 18.88
C GLU A 166 -2.16 -0.74 17.50
N VAL A 167 -2.91 -1.06 16.44
CA VAL A 167 -2.63 -0.58 15.08
C VAL A 167 -2.73 0.95 14.99
N LEU A 168 -3.75 1.55 15.62
CA LEU A 168 -3.92 3.01 15.64
C LEU A 168 -2.80 3.71 16.44
N GLU A 169 -2.40 3.16 17.58
CA GLU A 169 -1.27 3.70 18.35
C GLU A 169 0.03 3.58 17.55
N PHE A 170 0.22 2.47 16.88
CA PHE A 170 1.37 2.23 16.01
C PHE A 170 1.43 3.21 14.83
N ALA A 171 0.30 3.47 14.17
CA ALA A 171 0.17 4.49 13.11
C ALA A 171 0.47 5.90 13.66
N ALA A 172 -0.11 6.25 14.81
CA ALA A 172 0.08 7.54 15.45
C ALA A 172 1.55 7.87 15.72
N SER A 173 2.36 6.86 16.06
CA SER A 173 3.81 7.06 16.28
C SER A 173 4.57 7.48 15.02
N LYS A 174 4.03 7.21 13.83
CA LYS A 174 4.62 7.66 12.56
C LYS A 174 4.38 9.14 12.28
N HIS A 175 3.26 9.69 12.76
CA HIS A 175 2.95 11.11 12.55
C HIS A 175 3.88 12.03 13.32
N GLY A 176 4.56 11.53 14.39
CA GLY A 176 5.58 12.25 15.16
C GLY A 176 5.02 13.39 16.02
N ASP A 177 3.75 13.73 15.87
CA ASP A 177 3.05 14.77 16.65
C ASP A 177 1.80 14.15 17.29
N PRO A 178 1.78 14.02 18.64
CA PRO A 178 0.62 13.50 19.35
C PRO A 178 -0.67 14.31 19.11
N GLY A 179 -0.55 15.63 18.94
CA GLY A 179 -1.68 16.50 18.63
C GLY A 179 -2.28 16.23 17.25
N LEU A 180 -1.44 15.97 16.25
CA LEU A 180 -1.88 15.58 14.91
C LEU A 180 -2.59 14.23 14.94
N ALA A 181 -2.02 13.25 15.64
CA ALA A 181 -2.62 11.93 15.77
C ALA A 181 -3.98 11.98 16.48
N GLN A 182 -4.14 12.85 17.48
CA GLN A 182 -5.42 13.07 18.16
C GLN A 182 -6.44 13.76 17.24
N ALA A 183 -6.05 14.79 16.51
CA ALA A 183 -6.90 15.49 15.55
C ALA A 183 -7.42 14.55 14.43
N LEU A 184 -6.62 13.57 13.99
CA LEU A 184 -7.01 12.56 13.01
C LEU A 184 -8.09 11.60 13.52
N ARG A 185 -8.22 11.44 14.85
CA ARG A 185 -9.19 10.52 15.47
C ARG A 185 -10.51 11.19 15.87
N GLU A 186 -10.49 12.50 16.12
CA GLU A 186 -11.64 13.27 16.59
C GLU A 186 -12.53 13.80 15.45
N GLU A 187 -12.08 13.75 14.20
CA GLU A 187 -12.82 14.07 12.99
C GLU A 187 -13.51 12.82 12.37
#